data_20fb4efb6331f2ddb4e28ab699f65f20
#
_entry.id   20fb4efb6331f2ddb4e28ab699f65f20
#
_cell.length_a   1.000
_cell.length_b   1.000
_cell.length_c   1.000
_cell.angle_alpha   90.00
_cell.angle_beta   90.00
_cell.angle_gamma   90.00
#
_symmetry.space_group_name_H-M   'P 1'
#
loop_
_entity.id
_entity.type
_entity.pdbx_description
1 polymer ?
#
loop_
_entity_poly.entity_id
_entity_poly.type
_entity_poly.pdbx_seq_one_letter_code
_entity_poly.pdbx_strand_id
1 'polypeptide(L)'
;EDLDQLLDQPLFIQEGYYPRAFFDFGCREVSNDELGQLLMLLNQKERILFDGMTLLQQPHRVQIRKEQLHNGEEMVIDYETLFLGIVNTGSYVYCYQDVYFLNTVKGTIVAMNEDVKIYGHDFQKAQIIINQQCLHDLTTSALTSIYYKDNQIILAKEEKYVSNNCDYVG
;
A
#
# COMPACT_ATOMS: atom_id res chain seq x y z
N GLU A 1 -4.53 -29.86 3.51
CA GLU A 1 -3.78 -30.84 4.33
C GLU A 1 -3.38 -30.13 5.62
N ASP A 2 -3.67 -30.73 6.75
CA ASP A 2 -3.37 -30.12 8.03
C ASP A 2 -1.86 -30.22 8.28
N LEU A 3 -1.21 -29.09 8.56
CA LEU A 3 0.23 -29.02 8.79
C LEU A 3 0.66 -29.94 9.93
N ASP A 4 -0.15 -30.05 10.99
CA ASP A 4 0.12 -30.92 12.13
C ASP A 4 0.20 -32.40 11.72
N GLN A 5 -0.72 -32.86 10.87
CA GLN A 5 -0.70 -34.21 10.31
C GLN A 5 0.50 -34.44 9.38
N LEU A 6 0.90 -33.43 8.62
CA LEU A 6 2.07 -33.53 7.75
C LEU A 6 3.35 -33.74 8.58
N LEU A 7 3.51 -33.00 9.68
CA LEU A 7 4.68 -33.04 10.53
C LEU A 7 4.78 -34.33 11.35
N ASP A 8 3.69 -35.08 11.50
CA ASP A 8 3.66 -36.39 12.17
C ASP A 8 3.98 -37.56 11.23
N GLN A 9 4.30 -37.33 9.97
CA GLN A 9 4.70 -38.38 9.05
C GLN A 9 6.04 -39.02 9.43
N PRO A 10 6.23 -40.30 9.15
CA PRO A 10 7.46 -41.05 9.53
C PRO A 10 8.75 -40.42 9.01
N LEU A 11 8.69 -39.66 7.92
CA LEU A 11 9.83 -38.96 7.37
C LEU A 11 10.44 -37.95 8.35
N PHE A 12 9.61 -37.38 9.23
CA PHE A 12 10.03 -36.37 10.20
C PHE A 12 10.33 -36.96 11.60
N ILE A 13 10.15 -38.27 11.79
CA ILE A 13 10.27 -38.94 13.11
C ILE A 13 11.49 -39.88 13.17
N GLN A 14 12.49 -39.74 12.33
CA GLN A 14 13.70 -40.58 12.38
C GLN A 14 14.58 -40.20 13.57
N GLU A 15 15.02 -41.23 14.31
CA GLU A 15 15.88 -41.04 15.46
C GLU A 15 17.26 -40.46 15.06
N GLY A 16 17.65 -39.37 15.69
CA GLY A 16 18.91 -38.66 15.38
C GLY A 16 18.85 -37.71 14.16
N TYR A 17 17.72 -37.58 13.50
CA TYR A 17 17.53 -36.65 12.40
C TYR A 17 16.63 -35.49 12.82
N TYR A 18 17.11 -34.26 12.63
CA TYR A 18 16.40 -33.02 12.92
C TYR A 18 16.16 -32.29 11.59
N PRO A 19 15.02 -32.53 10.94
CA PRO A 19 14.71 -31.85 9.68
C PRO A 19 14.62 -30.35 9.86
N ARG A 20 15.13 -29.61 8.88
CA ARG A 20 14.99 -28.15 8.82
C ARG A 20 13.75 -27.81 8.01
N ALA A 21 12.88 -27.00 8.56
CA ALA A 21 11.68 -26.55 7.90
C ALA A 21 11.81 -25.09 7.49
N PHE A 22 11.63 -24.85 6.20
CA PHE A 22 11.53 -23.54 5.61
C PHE A 22 10.11 -23.36 5.06
N PHE A 23 9.43 -22.27 5.41
CA PHE A 23 8.06 -22.02 5.00
C PHE A 23 8.02 -20.95 3.92
N ASP A 24 7.49 -21.31 2.77
CA ASP A 24 7.22 -20.37 1.68
C ASP A 24 5.70 -20.16 1.59
N PHE A 25 5.24 -19.00 2.04
CA PHE A 25 3.83 -18.64 1.99
C PHE A 25 3.42 -18.06 0.63
N GLY A 26 4.37 -17.82 -0.26
CA GLY A 26 4.10 -17.17 -1.55
C GLY A 26 3.40 -15.82 -1.36
N CYS A 27 2.30 -15.62 -2.08
CA CYS A 27 1.48 -14.41 -2.02
C CYS A 27 0.33 -14.50 -1.00
N ARG A 28 0.33 -15.50 -0.11
CA ARG A 28 -0.69 -15.63 0.93
C ARG A 28 -0.45 -14.59 2.02
N GLU A 29 -1.48 -13.86 2.36
CA GLU A 29 -1.48 -13.02 3.56
C GLU A 29 -1.52 -13.93 4.79
N VAL A 30 -0.59 -13.72 5.69
CA VAL A 30 -0.48 -14.47 6.95
C VAL A 30 -0.56 -13.46 8.08
N SER A 31 -1.56 -13.62 8.92
CA SER A 31 -1.75 -12.76 10.09
C SER A 31 -0.71 -13.08 11.19
N ASN A 32 -0.51 -12.12 12.10
CA ASN A 32 0.36 -12.33 13.25
C ASN A 32 -0.10 -13.49 14.14
N ASP A 33 -1.42 -13.73 14.23
CA ASP A 33 -2.00 -14.84 14.98
C ASP A 33 -1.68 -16.19 14.33
N GLU A 34 -1.79 -16.29 13.00
CA GLU A 34 -1.42 -17.49 12.25
C GLU A 34 0.08 -17.80 12.37
N LEU A 35 0.93 -16.76 12.31
CA LEU A 35 2.36 -16.91 12.55
C LEU A 35 2.65 -17.38 13.97
N GLY A 36 1.96 -16.83 14.96
CA GLY A 36 2.06 -17.25 16.36
C GLY A 36 1.69 -18.72 16.54
N GLN A 37 0.59 -19.18 15.93
CA GLN A 37 0.16 -20.57 15.95
C GLN A 37 1.17 -21.50 15.27
N LEU A 38 1.71 -21.10 14.12
CA LEU A 38 2.76 -21.85 13.43
C LEU A 38 4.00 -22.04 14.31
N LEU A 39 4.49 -20.95 14.91
CA LEU A 39 5.67 -21.01 15.80
C LEU A 39 5.41 -21.86 17.05
N MET A 40 4.20 -21.79 17.63
CA MET A 40 3.81 -22.67 18.74
C MET A 40 3.80 -24.13 18.32
N LEU A 41 3.23 -24.45 17.16
CA LEU A 41 3.20 -25.80 16.63
C LEU A 41 4.61 -26.35 16.42
N LEU A 42 5.50 -25.59 15.80
CA LEU A 42 6.89 -25.97 15.58
C LEU A 42 7.64 -26.19 16.89
N ASN A 43 7.39 -25.36 17.90
CA ASN A 43 7.99 -25.50 19.22
C ASN A 43 7.48 -26.75 19.95
N GLN A 44 6.23 -27.18 19.74
CA GLN A 44 5.69 -28.43 20.28
C GLN A 44 6.32 -29.66 19.63
N LYS A 45 6.73 -29.55 18.37
CA LYS A 45 7.37 -30.62 17.60
C LYS A 45 8.90 -30.62 17.78
N GLU A 46 9.41 -30.62 18.99
CA GLU A 46 10.82 -30.49 19.45
C GLU A 46 11.94 -31.01 18.52
N ARG A 47 11.59 -31.75 17.46
CA ARG A 47 12.50 -32.36 16.49
C ARG A 47 12.64 -31.61 15.17
N ILE A 48 11.89 -30.53 14.97
CA ILE A 48 11.91 -29.74 13.71
C ILE A 48 12.64 -28.45 13.98
N LEU A 49 13.71 -28.23 13.23
CA LEU A 49 14.44 -26.96 13.27
C LEU A 49 13.82 -25.97 12.31
N PHE A 50 13.34 -24.87 12.83
CA PHE A 50 12.86 -23.76 12.01
C PHE A 50 14.05 -23.05 11.35
N ASP A 51 14.13 -23.06 10.02
CA ASP A 51 15.23 -22.47 9.26
C ASP A 51 14.87 -21.06 8.73
N GLY A 52 13.59 -20.77 8.59
CA GLY A 52 13.11 -19.45 8.14
C GLY A 52 11.78 -19.51 7.43
N MET A 53 11.32 -18.33 7.01
CA MET A 53 10.11 -18.21 6.19
C MET A 53 10.27 -17.10 5.16
N THR A 54 9.62 -17.26 4.03
CA THR A 54 9.43 -16.19 3.05
C THR A 54 7.97 -15.76 3.08
N LEU A 55 7.76 -14.49 3.36
CA LEU A 55 6.51 -13.81 3.12
C LEU A 55 6.76 -12.93 1.89
N LEU A 56 6.34 -13.42 0.74
CA LEU A 56 6.25 -12.52 -0.40
C LEU A 56 5.08 -11.59 -0.08
N GLN A 57 5.41 -10.38 0.37
CA GLN A 57 4.41 -9.30 0.34
C GLN A 57 3.83 -9.33 -1.06
N GLN A 58 2.50 -9.35 -1.17
CA GLN A 58 1.87 -9.23 -2.48
C GLN A 58 2.56 -8.07 -3.18
N PRO A 59 3.04 -8.26 -4.42
CA PRO A 59 3.61 -7.15 -5.15
C PRO A 59 2.55 -6.05 -5.11
N HIS A 60 2.89 -4.89 -4.55
CA HIS A 60 2.01 -3.72 -4.52
C HIS A 60 1.52 -3.53 -5.94
N ARG A 61 0.31 -3.98 -6.24
CA ARG A 61 -0.28 -3.83 -7.56
C ARG A 61 -0.81 -2.42 -7.67
N VAL A 62 0.05 -1.53 -8.09
CA VAL A 62 -0.38 -0.19 -8.49
C VAL A 62 -1.21 -0.35 -9.76
N GLN A 63 -2.48 -0.01 -9.68
CA GLN A 63 -3.33 0.08 -10.87
C GLN A 63 -2.99 1.34 -11.68
N ILE A 64 -3.05 1.21 -12.99
CA ILE A 64 -2.89 2.37 -13.87
C ILE A 64 -4.25 2.70 -14.46
N ARG A 65 -4.75 3.91 -14.18
CA ARG A 65 -5.99 4.44 -14.74
C ARG A 65 -5.68 5.57 -15.70
N LYS A 66 -6.28 5.54 -16.90
CA LYS A 66 -6.01 6.49 -17.98
C LYS A 66 -7.24 7.30 -18.37
N GLU A 67 -8.37 6.98 -17.77
CA GLU A 67 -9.67 7.57 -18.08
C GLU A 67 -9.68 9.05 -17.68
N GLN A 68 -10.24 9.88 -18.51
CA GLN A 68 -10.57 11.27 -18.17
C GLN A 68 -11.95 11.31 -17.54
N LEU A 69 -12.07 11.94 -16.37
CA LEU A 69 -13.36 12.12 -15.72
C LEU A 69 -14.00 13.45 -16.11
N HIS A 70 -15.25 13.41 -16.53
CA HIS A 70 -16.05 14.57 -16.89
C HIS A 70 -17.00 14.98 -15.77
N ASN A 71 -17.59 16.15 -15.91
CA ASN A 71 -18.57 16.67 -14.94
C ASN A 71 -19.72 15.66 -14.71
N GLY A 72 -20.00 15.37 -13.45
CA GLY A 72 -21.03 14.42 -13.01
C GLY A 72 -20.58 12.96 -13.02
N GLU A 73 -19.36 12.66 -13.44
CA GLU A 73 -18.81 11.30 -13.35
C GLU A 73 -18.18 11.03 -11.99
N GLU A 74 -18.30 9.79 -11.56
CA GLU A 74 -17.75 9.30 -10.31
C GLU A 74 -16.83 8.10 -10.57
N MET A 75 -15.75 8.01 -9.81
CA MET A 75 -14.83 6.88 -9.87
C MET A 75 -14.49 6.40 -8.45
N VAL A 76 -14.39 5.08 -8.29
CA VAL A 76 -13.93 4.45 -7.05
C VAL A 76 -12.55 3.86 -7.27
N ILE A 77 -11.65 4.10 -6.32
CA ILE A 77 -10.27 3.62 -6.29
C ILE A 77 -10.12 2.69 -5.09
N ASP A 78 -10.11 1.37 -5.35
CA ASP A 78 -10.02 0.31 -4.33
C ASP A 78 -8.59 -0.21 -4.15
N TYR A 79 -7.66 0.17 -5.03
CA TYR A 79 -6.26 -0.25 -5.01
C TYR A 79 -5.36 0.98 -5.14
N GLU A 80 -4.13 0.87 -4.65
CA GLU A 80 -3.12 1.89 -4.91
C GLU A 80 -3.06 2.19 -6.42
N THR A 81 -3.27 3.45 -6.81
CA THR A 81 -3.54 3.80 -8.20
C THR A 81 -2.67 4.94 -8.70
N LEU A 82 -2.07 4.73 -9.86
CA LEU A 82 -1.46 5.78 -10.68
C LEU A 82 -2.50 6.28 -11.68
N PHE A 83 -2.98 7.49 -11.47
CA PHE A 83 -4.02 8.12 -12.30
C PHE A 83 -3.40 9.03 -13.35
N LEU A 84 -3.51 8.64 -14.63
CA LEU A 84 -2.94 9.36 -15.77
C LEU A 84 -3.95 10.27 -16.47
N GLY A 85 -5.22 10.17 -16.13
CA GLY A 85 -6.28 10.99 -16.72
C GLY A 85 -6.36 12.38 -16.10
N ILE A 86 -7.29 13.18 -16.59
CA ILE A 86 -7.65 14.48 -16.02
C ILE A 86 -8.93 14.32 -15.21
N VAL A 87 -8.94 14.87 -14.01
CA VAL A 87 -10.15 14.93 -13.17
C VAL A 87 -10.77 16.32 -13.34
N ASN A 88 -11.84 16.42 -14.14
CA ASN A 88 -12.46 17.70 -14.44
C ASN A 88 -13.36 18.19 -13.30
N THR A 89 -13.68 19.48 -13.34
CA THR A 89 -14.59 20.10 -12.38
C THR A 89 -15.95 19.40 -12.36
N GLY A 90 -16.47 19.16 -11.15
CA GLY A 90 -17.77 18.49 -10.95
C GLY A 90 -17.71 16.95 -11.05
N SER A 91 -16.53 16.35 -11.21
CA SER A 91 -16.35 14.91 -11.03
C SER A 91 -15.88 14.57 -9.63
N TYR A 92 -16.09 13.30 -9.23
CA TYR A 92 -15.73 12.79 -7.90
C TYR A 92 -14.86 11.56 -8.01
N VAL A 93 -13.82 11.48 -7.17
CA VAL A 93 -12.97 10.30 -7.03
C VAL A 93 -12.99 9.87 -5.56
N TYR A 94 -13.50 8.69 -5.28
CA TYR A 94 -13.55 8.09 -3.95
C TYR A 94 -12.38 7.14 -3.78
N CYS A 95 -11.46 7.44 -2.87
CA CYS A 95 -10.21 6.72 -2.68
C CYS A 95 -10.25 5.90 -1.40
N TYR A 96 -10.17 4.57 -1.51
CA TYR A 96 -9.98 3.65 -0.39
C TYR A 96 -8.51 3.31 -0.16
N GLN A 97 -7.65 3.61 -1.15
CA GLN A 97 -6.21 3.39 -1.13
C GLN A 97 -5.48 4.62 -1.68
N ASP A 98 -4.17 4.64 -1.54
CA ASP A 98 -3.32 5.75 -2.00
C ASP A 98 -3.48 5.99 -3.51
N VAL A 99 -3.46 7.25 -3.90
CA VAL A 99 -3.61 7.65 -5.30
C VAL A 99 -2.58 8.69 -5.70
N TYR A 100 -2.02 8.51 -6.89
CA TYR A 100 -1.00 9.38 -7.50
C TYR A 100 -1.55 9.99 -8.77
N PHE A 101 -1.93 11.26 -8.74
CA PHE A 101 -2.40 12.00 -9.92
C PHE A 101 -1.21 12.60 -10.68
N LEU A 102 -0.99 12.15 -11.90
CA LEU A 102 0.08 12.68 -12.78
C LEU A 102 -0.37 13.82 -13.67
N ASN A 103 -1.67 14.03 -13.81
CA ASN A 103 -2.25 15.12 -14.58
C ASN A 103 -3.13 16.03 -13.70
N THR A 104 -3.73 17.00 -14.34
CA THR A 104 -4.52 18.05 -13.69
C THR A 104 -5.74 17.51 -12.95
N VAL A 105 -5.90 17.92 -11.71
CA VAL A 105 -7.07 17.64 -10.87
C VAL A 105 -7.83 18.94 -10.61
N LYS A 106 -9.11 18.98 -11.07
CA LYS A 106 -10.06 20.10 -10.87
C LYS A 106 -11.32 19.67 -10.13
N GLY A 107 -11.52 18.36 -9.98
CA GLY A 107 -12.69 17.77 -9.33
C GLY A 107 -12.54 17.64 -7.82
N THR A 108 -13.41 16.82 -7.25
CA THR A 108 -13.43 16.51 -5.83
C THR A 108 -12.81 15.14 -5.57
N ILE A 109 -11.83 15.08 -4.70
CA ILE A 109 -11.21 13.84 -4.23
C ILE A 109 -11.66 13.58 -2.81
N VAL A 110 -12.19 12.40 -2.56
CA VAL A 110 -12.71 11.97 -1.25
C VAL A 110 -11.88 10.79 -0.76
N ALA A 111 -11.08 10.98 0.26
CA ALA A 111 -10.42 9.88 0.96
C ALA A 111 -11.42 9.21 1.90
N MET A 112 -11.67 7.93 1.70
CA MET A 112 -12.67 7.14 2.43
C MET A 112 -12.14 6.64 3.78
N ASN A 113 -10.80 6.62 3.93
CA ASN A 113 -10.11 6.25 5.17
C ASN A 113 -9.10 7.34 5.54
N GLU A 114 -8.80 7.47 6.82
CA GLU A 114 -7.84 8.46 7.34
C GLU A 114 -6.39 8.19 6.89
N ASP A 115 -6.05 6.93 6.63
CA ASP A 115 -4.70 6.51 6.23
C ASP A 115 -4.40 6.77 4.75
N VAL A 116 -5.41 7.09 3.94
CA VAL A 116 -5.25 7.34 2.50
C VAL A 116 -4.42 8.60 2.26
N LYS A 117 -3.42 8.47 1.41
CA LYS A 117 -2.61 9.59 0.95
C LYS A 117 -2.90 9.90 -0.51
N ILE A 118 -3.04 11.16 -0.79
CA ILE A 118 -3.30 11.70 -2.13
C ILE A 118 -2.04 12.43 -2.58
N TYR A 119 -1.50 12.02 -3.71
CA TYR A 119 -0.32 12.64 -4.30
C TYR A 119 -0.70 13.28 -5.63
N GLY A 120 -0.16 14.44 -5.93
CA GLY A 120 -0.39 15.08 -7.21
C GLY A 120 0.53 16.27 -7.44
N HIS A 121 0.68 16.61 -8.71
CA HIS A 121 1.54 17.70 -9.14
C HIS A 121 0.76 18.95 -9.53
N ASP A 122 -0.41 18.79 -10.14
CA ASP A 122 -1.20 19.92 -10.69
C ASP A 122 -2.64 19.87 -10.18
N PHE A 123 -2.91 20.60 -9.11
CA PHE A 123 -4.25 20.84 -8.60
C PHE A 123 -4.70 22.24 -8.98
N GLN A 124 -5.88 22.36 -9.58
CA GLN A 124 -6.46 23.63 -10.03
C GLN A 124 -7.86 23.81 -9.45
N LYS A 125 -7.97 24.52 -8.33
CA LYS A 125 -9.20 24.69 -7.55
C LYS A 125 -9.88 23.36 -7.19
N ALA A 126 -9.07 22.34 -6.93
CA ALA A 126 -9.56 21.04 -6.52
C ALA A 126 -10.12 21.07 -5.09
N GLN A 127 -11.04 20.16 -4.82
CA GLN A 127 -11.60 19.97 -3.50
C GLN A 127 -11.10 18.63 -2.94
N ILE A 128 -10.60 18.64 -1.72
CA ILE A 128 -10.11 17.43 -1.06
C ILE A 128 -10.92 17.23 0.23
N ILE A 129 -11.48 16.03 0.39
CA ILE A 129 -12.26 15.66 1.57
C ILE A 129 -11.59 14.47 2.23
N ILE A 130 -11.21 14.60 3.50
CA ILE A 130 -10.65 13.54 4.33
C ILE A 130 -11.27 13.63 5.72
N ASN A 131 -11.79 12.54 6.23
CA ASN A 131 -12.38 12.48 7.60
C ASN A 131 -13.34 13.63 7.90
N GLN A 132 -14.32 13.86 7.00
CA GLN A 132 -15.34 14.93 7.09
C GLN A 132 -14.78 16.36 7.05
N GLN A 133 -13.47 16.55 6.95
CA GLN A 133 -12.86 17.84 6.69
C GLN A 133 -12.74 18.09 5.21
N CYS A 134 -12.93 19.32 4.82
CA CYS A 134 -12.87 19.74 3.43
C CYS A 134 -11.85 20.86 3.22
N LEU A 135 -10.91 20.62 2.33
CA LEU A 135 -10.00 21.63 1.81
C LEU A 135 -10.54 22.10 0.48
N HIS A 136 -10.93 23.37 0.41
CA HIS A 136 -11.48 23.99 -0.79
C HIS A 136 -10.38 24.69 -1.61
N ASP A 137 -10.63 24.81 -2.91
CA ASP A 137 -9.83 25.61 -3.84
C ASP A 137 -8.33 25.32 -3.84
N LEU A 138 -7.96 24.06 -3.59
CA LEU A 138 -6.56 23.68 -3.62
C LEU A 138 -5.96 23.97 -5.00
N THR A 139 -4.93 24.79 -5.03
CA THR A 139 -4.18 25.11 -6.25
C THR A 139 -2.68 24.98 -5.95
N THR A 140 -2.03 24.06 -6.66
CA THR A 140 -0.59 23.84 -6.57
C THR A 140 -0.06 23.27 -7.88
N SER A 141 1.14 23.67 -8.26
CA SER A 141 1.90 23.15 -9.42
C SER A 141 3.18 22.43 -9.01
N ALA A 142 3.31 22.10 -7.75
CA ALA A 142 4.43 21.31 -7.20
C ALA A 142 3.93 19.96 -6.72
N LEU A 143 4.81 18.94 -6.73
CA LEU A 143 4.47 17.64 -6.15
C LEU A 143 4.09 17.84 -4.69
N THR A 144 2.88 17.48 -4.39
CA THR A 144 2.27 17.68 -3.07
C THR A 144 1.67 16.36 -2.61
N SER A 145 1.98 15.97 -1.39
CA SER A 145 1.29 14.91 -0.69
C SER A 145 0.26 15.49 0.27
N ILE A 146 -0.94 14.92 0.26
CA ILE A 146 -2.09 15.36 1.04
C ILE A 146 -2.54 14.18 1.88
N TYR A 147 -2.57 14.33 3.19
CA TYR A 147 -2.93 13.28 4.12
C TYR A 147 -3.54 13.86 5.40
N TYR A 148 -4.17 13.00 6.19
CA TYR A 148 -4.76 13.37 7.46
C TYR A 148 -3.82 13.02 8.62
N LYS A 149 -3.59 13.97 9.51
CA LYS A 149 -2.80 13.78 10.71
C LYS A 149 -3.17 14.81 11.77
N ASP A 150 -3.12 14.38 13.05
CA ASP A 150 -3.36 15.26 14.19
C ASP A 150 -4.67 16.06 14.07
N ASN A 151 -5.71 15.40 13.59
CA ASN A 151 -7.06 15.94 13.38
C ASN A 151 -7.15 17.08 12.36
N GLN A 152 -6.25 17.09 11.37
CA GLN A 152 -6.25 18.07 10.27
C GLN A 152 -5.69 17.53 8.97
N ILE A 153 -6.07 18.16 7.84
CA ILE A 153 -5.50 17.86 6.53
C ILE A 153 -4.13 18.54 6.42
N ILE A 154 -3.10 17.75 6.16
CA ILE A 154 -1.72 18.22 5.98
C ILE A 154 -1.39 18.26 4.49
N LEU A 155 -0.77 19.34 4.07
CA LEU A 155 -0.18 19.53 2.75
C LEU A 155 1.34 19.54 2.89
N ALA A 156 2.00 18.49 2.43
CA ALA A 156 3.46 18.44 2.39
C ALA A 156 3.92 18.60 0.93
N LYS A 157 4.71 19.64 0.67
CA LYS A 157 5.38 19.81 -0.63
C LYS A 157 6.69 19.06 -0.59
N GLU A 158 6.93 18.18 -1.55
CA GLU A 158 8.22 17.56 -1.70
C GLU A 158 9.19 18.57 -2.33
N GLU A 159 10.15 19.04 -1.54
CA GLU A 159 11.28 19.77 -2.06
C GLU A 159 12.14 18.78 -2.88
N LYS A 160 12.49 19.16 -4.11
CA LYS A 160 13.46 18.40 -4.90
C LYS A 160 14.77 18.33 -4.12
N TYR A 161 15.11 17.17 -3.58
CA TYR A 161 16.48 16.88 -3.18
C TYR A 161 17.34 16.84 -4.47
N VAL A 162 17.92 17.97 -4.82
CA VAL A 162 19.05 17.99 -5.75
C VAL A 162 20.23 17.51 -4.95
N SER A 163 20.52 16.22 -5.01
CA SER A 163 21.81 15.69 -4.51
C SER A 163 22.92 16.22 -5.41
N ASN A 164 23.43 17.39 -5.04
CA ASN A 164 24.73 17.85 -5.56
C ASN A 164 25.82 17.03 -4.86
N ASN A 165 26.13 15.85 -5.34
CA ASN A 165 27.39 15.16 -5.11
C ASN A 165 27.48 13.94 -6.04
N CYS A 166 27.85 14.20 -7.29
CA CYS A 166 28.61 13.27 -8.10
C CYS A 166 29.99 13.88 -8.30
N ASP A 167 30.81 13.85 -7.27
CA ASP A 167 32.25 13.97 -7.43
C ASP A 167 32.78 12.62 -7.95
N TYR A 168 32.76 12.45 -9.26
CA TYR A 168 33.65 11.50 -9.92
C TYR A 168 35.05 12.07 -9.86
N VAL A 169 35.85 11.60 -8.90
CA VAL A 169 37.32 11.71 -8.97
C VAL A 169 37.78 10.61 -9.91
N GLY A 170 38.43 11.02 -11.01
CA GLY A 170 39.04 10.18 -12.01
C GLY A 170 40.24 9.37 -11.51
#